data_830caab07d65180123e8e100a4f100ef
#
_entry.id   830caab07d65180123e8e100a4f100ef
#
_cell.length_a   1.000
_cell.length_b   1.000
_cell.length_c   1.000
_cell.angle_alpha   90.00
_cell.angle_beta   90.00
_cell.angle_gamma   90.00
#
_symmetry.space_group_name_H-M   'P 1'
#
loop_
_entity.id
_entity.type
_entity.pdbx_description
1 polymer ?
#
loop_
_entity_poly.entity_id
_entity_poly.type
_entity_poly.pdbx_seq_one_letter_code
_entity_poly.pdbx_strand_id
1 'polypeptide(L)'
;MADLRAASDGCAAILGELPLHVSFCAGWGLDEAGMAAEPGALETVAYTRFVLDCGAAGDLLDLYAALAPCVLGYAEIGLQLAARPVPGNPYAAWIATYAGPDYQAAAGKTRSTLARLWAERGGDARAPALQATFSTAVRLETAFWSMGVNQRGPGTQEHHASTM
;
A
#
# COMPACT_ATOMS: atom_id res chain seq x y z
N MET A 1 4.24 0.75 -25.92
CA MET A 1 5.24 -0.30 -25.54
C MET A 1 5.89 -0.01 -24.19
N ALA A 2 6.28 1.25 -23.87
CA ALA A 2 6.85 1.60 -22.56
C ALA A 2 5.88 1.34 -21.41
N ASP A 3 4.62 1.73 -21.53
CA ASP A 3 3.58 1.54 -20.53
C ASP A 3 3.28 0.05 -20.24
N LEU A 4 3.24 -0.76 -21.31
CA LEU A 4 3.03 -2.22 -21.17
C LEU A 4 4.21 -2.85 -20.40
N ARG A 5 5.43 -2.42 -20.67
CA ARG A 5 6.61 -2.91 -19.97
C ARG A 5 6.59 -2.49 -18.49
N ALA A 6 6.27 -1.21 -18.22
CA ALA A 6 6.13 -0.70 -16.84
C ALA A 6 5.05 -1.45 -16.06
N ALA A 7 3.91 -1.76 -16.68
CA ALA A 7 2.84 -2.54 -16.05
C ALA A 7 3.30 -3.98 -15.76
N SER A 8 3.99 -4.63 -16.71
CA SER A 8 4.56 -5.97 -16.53
C SER A 8 5.58 -6.01 -15.38
N ASP A 9 6.47 -5.03 -15.33
CA ASP A 9 7.47 -4.90 -14.26
C ASP A 9 6.78 -4.69 -12.89
N GLY A 10 5.70 -3.91 -12.85
CA GLY A 10 4.89 -3.73 -11.65
C GLY A 10 4.23 -5.02 -11.17
N CYS A 11 3.63 -5.79 -12.07
CA CYS A 11 3.07 -7.10 -11.73
C CYS A 11 4.15 -8.07 -11.22
N ALA A 12 5.32 -8.10 -11.87
CA ALA A 12 6.44 -8.93 -11.44
C ALA A 12 6.94 -8.55 -10.03
N ALA A 13 6.98 -7.25 -9.71
CA ALA A 13 7.36 -6.76 -8.39
C ALA A 13 6.38 -7.24 -7.31
N ILE A 14 5.07 -7.13 -7.54
CA ILE A 14 4.03 -7.61 -6.62
C ILE A 14 4.15 -9.13 -6.41
N LEU A 15 4.31 -9.90 -7.48
CA LEU A 15 4.48 -11.35 -7.40
C LEU A 15 5.75 -11.74 -6.63
N GLY A 16 6.82 -10.95 -6.72
CA GLY A 16 8.04 -11.14 -5.95
C GLY A 16 7.90 -10.79 -4.46
N GLU A 17 7.00 -9.87 -4.12
CA GLU A 17 6.75 -9.43 -2.74
C GLU A 17 5.83 -10.37 -1.95
N LEU A 18 4.88 -11.04 -2.62
CA LEU A 18 3.92 -11.95 -1.98
C LEU A 18 4.58 -13.03 -1.09
N PRO A 19 5.62 -13.77 -1.53
CA PRO A 19 6.28 -14.76 -0.69
C PRO A 19 6.88 -14.18 0.59
N LEU A 20 7.33 -12.92 0.55
CA LEU A 20 7.85 -12.23 1.73
C LEU A 20 6.75 -12.01 2.77
N HIS A 21 5.57 -11.54 2.34
CA HIS A 21 4.43 -11.37 3.24
C HIS A 21 3.96 -12.70 3.83
N VAL A 22 3.90 -13.76 3.03
CA VAL A 22 3.59 -15.12 3.50
C VAL A 22 4.60 -15.55 4.56
N SER A 23 5.90 -15.31 4.36
CA SER A 23 6.93 -15.66 5.33
C SER A 23 6.81 -14.89 6.65
N PHE A 24 6.46 -13.61 6.61
CA PHE A 24 6.21 -12.84 7.82
C PHE A 24 5.00 -13.37 8.60
N CYS A 25 3.89 -13.65 7.92
CA CYS A 25 2.70 -14.21 8.53
C CYS A 25 2.93 -15.60 9.11
N ALA A 26 3.70 -16.45 8.43
CA ALA A 26 4.11 -17.76 8.95
C ALA A 26 4.92 -17.64 10.24
N GLY A 27 5.79 -16.64 10.35
CA GLY A 27 6.54 -16.33 11.58
C GLY A 27 5.63 -15.92 12.76
N TRP A 28 4.41 -15.51 12.49
CA TRP A 28 3.38 -15.19 13.49
C TRP A 28 2.32 -16.29 13.66
N GLY A 29 2.52 -17.45 13.03
CA GLY A 29 1.64 -18.62 13.16
C GLY A 29 0.43 -18.61 12.19
N LEU A 30 0.43 -17.74 11.17
CA LEU A 30 -0.60 -17.69 10.14
C LEU A 30 -0.03 -18.21 8.82
N ASP A 31 -0.52 -19.36 8.37
CA ASP A 31 -0.12 -19.95 7.09
C ASP A 31 -0.89 -19.34 5.89
N GLU A 32 -0.48 -19.70 4.69
CA GLU A 32 -1.08 -19.20 3.44
C GLU A 32 -2.56 -19.55 3.33
N ALA A 33 -2.97 -20.73 3.80
CA ALA A 33 -4.37 -21.14 3.78
C ALA A 33 -5.21 -20.29 4.75
N GLY A 34 -4.68 -19.99 5.94
CA GLY A 34 -5.31 -19.08 6.89
C GLY A 34 -5.42 -17.67 6.35
N MET A 35 -4.37 -17.16 5.69
CA MET A 35 -4.41 -15.85 5.03
C MET A 35 -5.48 -15.80 3.93
N ALA A 36 -5.59 -16.84 3.11
CA ALA A 36 -6.57 -16.91 2.03
C ALA A 36 -8.02 -17.04 2.52
N ALA A 37 -8.22 -17.61 3.71
CA ALA A 37 -9.53 -17.76 4.33
C ALA A 37 -10.01 -16.50 5.06
N GLU A 38 -9.13 -15.55 5.36
CA GLU A 38 -9.47 -14.32 6.09
C GLU A 38 -10.31 -13.39 5.23
N PRO A 39 -11.50 -12.97 5.69
CA PRO A 39 -12.32 -12.01 4.96
C PRO A 39 -11.60 -10.66 4.82
N GLY A 40 -11.70 -10.06 3.65
CA GLY A 40 -11.14 -8.73 3.42
C GLY A 40 -11.81 -7.67 4.32
N ALA A 41 -11.02 -6.97 5.12
CA ALA A 41 -11.49 -5.85 5.93
C ALA A 41 -12.08 -4.74 5.04
N LEU A 42 -13.03 -3.96 5.57
CA LEU A 42 -13.71 -2.92 4.81
C LEU A 42 -12.74 -1.86 4.27
N GLU A 43 -11.72 -1.52 5.04
CA GLU A 43 -10.67 -0.58 4.65
C GLU A 43 -9.86 -1.10 3.46
N THR A 44 -9.53 -2.39 3.46
CA THR A 44 -8.86 -3.06 2.35
C THR A 44 -9.74 -3.07 1.09
N VAL A 45 -11.03 -3.41 1.26
CA VAL A 45 -12.00 -3.40 0.16
C VAL A 45 -12.17 -2.00 -0.39
N ALA A 46 -12.33 -0.99 0.48
CA ALA A 46 -12.49 0.41 0.06
C ALA A 46 -11.27 0.90 -0.74
N TYR A 47 -10.06 0.63 -0.25
CA TYR A 47 -8.85 1.08 -0.92
C TYR A 47 -8.64 0.40 -2.27
N THR A 48 -8.74 -0.91 -2.33
CA THR A 48 -8.56 -1.66 -3.58
C THR A 48 -9.60 -1.29 -4.64
N ARG A 49 -10.87 -1.10 -4.24
CA ARG A 49 -11.93 -0.67 -5.15
C ARG A 49 -11.72 0.76 -5.65
N PHE A 50 -11.28 1.67 -4.79
CA PHE A 50 -10.95 3.03 -5.18
C PHE A 50 -9.84 3.07 -6.25
N VAL A 51 -8.77 2.32 -6.07
CA VAL A 51 -7.67 2.23 -7.05
C VAL A 51 -8.16 1.69 -8.38
N LEU A 52 -8.95 0.59 -8.36
CA LEU A 52 -9.51 0.01 -9.57
C LEU A 52 -10.47 0.97 -10.29
N ASP A 53 -11.30 1.70 -9.55
CA ASP A 53 -12.23 2.69 -10.09
C ASP A 53 -11.48 3.83 -10.78
N CYS A 54 -10.45 4.38 -10.14
CA CYS A 54 -9.59 5.40 -10.73
C CYS A 54 -8.96 4.94 -12.06
N GLY A 55 -8.50 3.69 -12.12
CA GLY A 55 -7.92 3.12 -13.34
C GLY A 55 -8.93 2.83 -14.43
N ALA A 56 -10.16 2.45 -14.07
CA ALA A 56 -11.22 2.13 -15.01
C ALA A 56 -11.93 3.37 -15.55
N ALA A 57 -12.13 4.39 -14.71
CA ALA A 57 -12.82 5.64 -15.08
C ALA A 57 -11.90 6.68 -15.73
N GLY A 58 -10.61 6.63 -15.44
CA GLY A 58 -9.59 7.56 -15.90
C GLY A 58 -8.63 6.97 -16.92
N ASP A 59 -7.37 7.41 -16.83
CA ASP A 59 -6.26 6.88 -17.61
C ASP A 59 -5.11 6.39 -16.70
N LEU A 60 -3.94 6.08 -17.31
CA LEU A 60 -2.79 5.62 -16.55
C LEU A 60 -2.30 6.63 -15.51
N LEU A 61 -2.44 7.92 -15.75
CA LEU A 61 -2.03 8.93 -14.79
C LEU A 61 -2.95 8.92 -13.55
N ASP A 62 -4.26 8.74 -13.74
CA ASP A 62 -5.21 8.61 -12.62
C ASP A 62 -4.94 7.36 -11.80
N LEU A 63 -4.69 6.23 -12.47
CA LEU A 63 -4.32 4.97 -11.80
C LEU A 63 -3.03 5.13 -10.98
N TYR A 64 -1.99 5.70 -11.58
CA TYR A 64 -0.71 5.90 -10.89
C TYR A 64 -0.82 6.93 -9.75
N ALA A 65 -1.67 7.95 -9.87
CA ALA A 65 -1.95 8.87 -8.76
C ALA A 65 -2.61 8.17 -7.57
N ALA A 66 -3.53 7.22 -7.83
CA ALA A 66 -4.17 6.41 -6.79
C ALA A 66 -3.23 5.37 -6.17
N LEU A 67 -2.28 4.81 -6.95
CA LEU A 67 -1.28 3.83 -6.49
C LEU A 67 -0.08 4.48 -5.78
N ALA A 68 0.21 5.75 -6.05
CA ALA A 68 1.41 6.41 -5.55
C ALA A 68 1.57 6.33 -4.01
N PRO A 69 0.53 6.49 -3.17
CA PRO A 69 0.67 6.41 -1.73
C PRO A 69 1.22 5.07 -1.24
N CYS A 70 0.73 3.94 -1.76
CA CYS A 70 1.19 2.62 -1.30
C CYS A 70 2.63 2.29 -1.73
N VAL A 71 3.13 2.86 -2.81
CA VAL A 71 4.52 2.62 -3.24
C VAL A 71 5.47 3.65 -2.63
N LEU A 72 5.16 4.94 -2.80
CA LEU A 72 6.06 6.02 -2.38
C LEU A 72 5.99 6.26 -0.88
N GLY A 73 4.82 6.07 -0.27
CA GLY A 73 4.63 6.19 1.18
C GLY A 73 5.44 5.15 1.94
N TYR A 74 5.40 3.89 1.51
CA TYR A 74 6.19 2.81 2.14
C TYR A 74 7.69 3.04 2.00
N ALA A 75 8.15 3.54 0.86
CA ALA A 75 9.55 3.89 0.67
C ALA A 75 10.00 4.97 1.66
N GLU A 76 9.18 6.01 1.85
CA GLU A 76 9.47 7.11 2.77
C GLU A 76 9.42 6.66 4.23
N ILE A 77 8.36 5.92 4.62
CA ILE A 77 8.20 5.38 5.97
C ILE A 77 9.35 4.42 6.31
N GLY A 78 9.72 3.54 5.38
CA GLY A 78 10.84 2.62 5.55
C GLY A 78 12.14 3.35 5.88
N LEU A 79 12.49 4.39 5.13
CA LEU A 79 13.68 5.20 5.38
C LEU A 79 13.62 5.94 6.72
N GLN A 80 12.47 6.53 7.06
CA GLN A 80 12.30 7.26 8.33
C GLN A 80 12.43 6.33 9.54
N LEU A 81 11.86 5.13 9.47
CA LEU A 81 11.95 4.14 10.54
C LEU A 81 13.37 3.55 10.64
N ALA A 82 14.03 3.28 9.53
CA ALA A 82 15.41 2.80 9.51
C ALA A 82 16.40 3.81 10.11
N ALA A 83 16.14 5.11 9.97
CA ALA A 83 16.94 6.16 10.59
C ALA A 83 16.82 6.23 12.12
N ARG A 84 15.82 5.55 12.71
CA ARG A 84 15.56 5.53 14.15
C ARG A 84 15.36 4.10 14.66
N PRO A 85 16.40 3.26 14.60
CA PRO A 85 16.28 1.84 14.95
C PRO A 85 15.93 1.67 16.43
N VAL A 86 14.98 0.77 16.69
CA VAL A 86 14.59 0.36 18.05
C VAL A 86 15.08 -1.05 18.29
N PRO A 87 15.94 -1.30 19.30
CA PRO A 87 16.40 -2.64 19.62
C PRO A 87 15.25 -3.60 19.94
N GLY A 88 15.27 -4.80 19.35
CA GLY A 88 14.23 -5.81 19.56
C GLY A 88 12.91 -5.54 18.85
N ASN A 89 12.86 -4.58 17.90
CA ASN A 89 11.67 -4.30 17.12
C ASN A 89 11.27 -5.54 16.27
N PRO A 90 10.06 -6.12 16.49
CA PRO A 90 9.62 -7.30 15.73
C PRO A 90 9.43 -7.02 14.23
N TYR A 91 9.34 -5.76 13.83
CA TYR A 91 9.19 -5.31 12.43
C TYR A 91 10.53 -4.92 11.79
N ALA A 92 11.67 -5.21 12.42
CA ALA A 92 12.98 -4.81 11.90
C ALA A 92 13.25 -5.33 10.48
N ALA A 93 12.85 -6.57 10.18
CA ALA A 93 12.99 -7.16 8.85
C ALA A 93 12.11 -6.45 7.81
N TRP A 94 10.87 -6.11 8.18
CA TRP A 94 9.97 -5.31 7.35
C TRP A 94 10.57 -3.94 7.04
N ILE A 95 11.06 -3.23 8.06
CA ILE A 95 11.71 -1.93 7.89
C ILE A 95 12.91 -2.03 6.95
N ALA A 96 13.76 -3.05 7.13
CA ALA A 96 14.94 -3.27 6.29
C ALA A 96 14.56 -3.51 4.82
N THR A 97 13.47 -4.21 4.55
CA THR A 97 12.96 -4.43 3.19
C THR A 97 12.58 -3.12 2.52
N TYR A 98 11.74 -2.31 3.14
CA TYR A 98 11.23 -1.06 2.54
C TYR A 98 12.27 0.07 2.52
N ALA A 99 13.22 0.07 3.44
CA ALA A 99 14.38 0.97 3.40
C ALA A 99 15.49 0.48 2.46
N GLY A 100 15.45 -0.79 2.03
CA GLY A 100 16.48 -1.43 1.23
C GLY A 100 16.60 -0.87 -0.19
N PRO A 101 17.77 -1.05 -0.82
CA PRO A 101 18.08 -0.44 -2.12
C PRO A 101 17.13 -0.90 -3.22
N ASP A 102 16.67 -2.14 -3.20
CA ASP A 102 15.79 -2.70 -4.23
C ASP A 102 14.42 -2.03 -4.20
N TYR A 103 13.81 -1.88 -3.01
CA TYR A 103 12.54 -1.19 -2.88
C TYR A 103 12.66 0.30 -3.21
N GLN A 104 13.73 0.95 -2.77
CA GLN A 104 13.99 2.35 -3.08
C GLN A 104 14.20 2.58 -4.59
N ALA A 105 14.83 1.64 -5.28
CA ALA A 105 14.96 1.69 -6.74
C ALA A 105 13.59 1.52 -7.43
N ALA A 106 12.72 0.62 -6.95
CA ALA A 106 11.36 0.45 -7.46
C ALA A 106 10.52 1.71 -7.26
N ALA A 107 10.58 2.32 -6.08
CA ALA A 107 9.94 3.61 -5.80
C ALA A 107 10.46 4.74 -6.71
N GLY A 108 11.77 4.76 -6.99
CA GLY A 108 12.38 5.67 -7.96
C GLY A 108 11.83 5.52 -9.37
N LYS A 109 11.63 4.28 -9.84
CA LYS A 109 10.98 4.00 -11.13
C LYS A 109 9.54 4.49 -11.16
N THR A 110 8.79 4.31 -10.08
CA THR A 110 7.42 4.82 -9.95
C THR A 110 7.38 6.34 -10.04
N ARG A 111 8.27 7.05 -9.36
CA ARG A 111 8.40 8.53 -9.48
C ARG A 111 8.67 8.95 -10.92
N SER A 112 9.61 8.28 -11.60
CA SER A 112 9.95 8.57 -12.98
C SER A 112 8.77 8.31 -13.92
N THR A 113 8.00 7.24 -13.70
CA THR A 113 6.81 6.94 -14.48
C THR A 113 5.72 7.99 -14.27
N LEU A 114 5.46 8.40 -13.03
CA LEU A 114 4.54 9.49 -12.72
C LEU A 114 4.94 10.81 -13.39
N ALA A 115 6.22 11.17 -13.33
CA ALA A 115 6.72 12.39 -13.96
C ALA A 115 6.53 12.36 -15.49
N ARG A 116 6.79 11.21 -16.13
CA ARG A 116 6.56 11.02 -17.55
C ARG A 116 5.07 11.11 -17.90
N LEU A 117 4.22 10.39 -17.16
CA LEU A 117 2.77 10.42 -17.39
C LEU A 117 2.19 11.82 -17.16
N TRP A 118 2.70 12.55 -16.18
CA TRP A 118 2.34 13.96 -15.98
C TRP A 118 2.71 14.82 -17.20
N ALA A 119 3.91 14.67 -17.74
CA ALA A 119 4.33 15.40 -18.92
C ALA A 119 3.50 15.08 -20.18
N GLU A 120 3.07 13.81 -20.31
CA GLU A 120 2.31 13.34 -21.47
C GLU A 120 0.80 13.61 -21.37
N ARG A 121 0.23 13.56 -20.17
CA ARG A 121 -1.24 13.49 -19.94
C ARG A 121 -1.73 14.45 -18.87
N GLY A 122 -0.84 15.13 -18.15
CA GLY A 122 -1.14 16.05 -17.07
C GLY A 122 -1.57 17.42 -17.57
N GLY A 123 -1.25 18.42 -16.78
CA GLY A 123 -1.52 19.83 -17.03
C GLY A 123 -2.38 20.48 -15.94
N ASP A 124 -2.38 21.82 -15.91
CA ASP A 124 -3.01 22.59 -14.84
C ASP A 124 -4.51 22.28 -14.66
N ALA A 125 -5.20 22.00 -15.75
CA ALA A 125 -6.63 21.64 -15.71
C ALA A 125 -6.90 20.32 -14.98
N ARG A 126 -5.96 19.37 -15.02
CA ARG A 126 -6.08 18.05 -14.34
C ARG A 126 -5.52 18.03 -12.92
N ALA A 127 -4.64 18.99 -12.60
CA ALA A 127 -3.93 19.01 -11.32
C ALA A 127 -4.87 18.91 -10.10
N PRO A 128 -5.98 19.65 -9.98
CA PRO A 128 -6.88 19.55 -8.85
C PRO A 128 -7.52 18.16 -8.68
N ALA A 129 -7.92 17.52 -9.77
CA ALA A 129 -8.53 16.19 -9.74
C ALA A 129 -7.51 15.11 -9.33
N LEU A 130 -6.30 15.14 -9.89
CA LEU A 130 -5.23 14.22 -9.55
C LEU A 130 -4.78 14.40 -8.09
N GLN A 131 -4.71 15.64 -7.61
CA GLN A 131 -4.46 15.96 -6.20
C GLN A 131 -5.55 15.36 -5.28
N ALA A 132 -6.82 15.48 -5.66
CA ALA A 132 -7.93 14.91 -4.90
C ALA A 132 -7.86 13.38 -4.87
N THR A 133 -7.54 12.74 -6.00
CA THR A 133 -7.31 11.29 -6.11
C THR A 133 -6.20 10.85 -5.18
N PHE A 134 -5.03 11.47 -5.27
CA PHE A 134 -3.88 11.17 -4.41
C PHE A 134 -4.23 11.36 -2.92
N SER A 135 -4.86 12.48 -2.57
CA SER A 135 -5.24 12.77 -1.17
C SER A 135 -6.27 11.76 -0.64
N THR A 136 -7.19 11.28 -1.48
CA THR A 136 -8.14 10.24 -1.09
C THR A 136 -7.43 8.91 -0.88
N ALA A 137 -6.52 8.53 -1.76
CA ALA A 137 -5.70 7.32 -1.61
C ALA A 137 -4.86 7.36 -0.32
N VAL A 138 -4.25 8.50 0.03
CA VAL A 138 -3.52 8.68 1.30
C VAL A 138 -4.44 8.46 2.52
N ARG A 139 -5.67 8.97 2.48
CA ARG A 139 -6.64 8.74 3.58
C ARG A 139 -7.05 7.28 3.70
N LEU A 140 -7.22 6.58 2.57
CA LEU A 140 -7.55 5.15 2.55
C LEU A 140 -6.37 4.31 3.06
N GLU A 141 -5.14 4.66 2.70
CA GLU A 141 -3.92 4.06 3.24
C GLU A 141 -3.84 4.26 4.76
N THR A 142 -4.12 5.46 5.23
CA THR A 142 -4.16 5.76 6.67
C THR A 142 -5.23 4.93 7.40
N ALA A 143 -6.42 4.78 6.80
CA ALA A 143 -7.49 3.95 7.37
C ALA A 143 -7.07 2.47 7.42
N PHE A 144 -6.41 1.97 6.36
CA PHE A 144 -5.86 0.61 6.31
C PHE A 144 -4.86 0.36 7.45
N TRP A 145 -3.91 1.26 7.67
CA TRP A 145 -2.97 1.16 8.81
C TRP A 145 -3.67 1.25 10.16
N SER A 146 -4.63 2.17 10.30
CA SER A 146 -5.41 2.34 11.53
C SER A 146 -6.23 1.10 11.87
N MET A 147 -6.77 0.42 10.87
CA MET A 147 -7.44 -0.87 11.03
C MET A 147 -6.51 -1.89 11.69
N GLY A 148 -5.28 -2.06 11.18
CA GLY A 148 -4.31 -2.98 11.75
C GLY A 148 -3.93 -2.65 13.20
N VAL A 149 -3.72 -1.36 13.50
CA VAL A 149 -3.39 -0.88 14.85
C VAL A 149 -4.56 -1.05 15.83
N ASN A 150 -5.80 -0.88 15.36
CA ASN A 150 -7.00 -0.91 16.19
C ASN A 150 -7.64 -2.31 16.28
N GLN A 151 -7.12 -3.30 15.59
CA GLN A 151 -7.57 -4.68 15.77
C GLN A 151 -7.31 -5.13 17.20
N ARG A 152 -8.38 -5.21 17.99
CA ARG A 152 -8.34 -5.85 19.30
C ARG A 152 -8.22 -7.35 19.05
N GLY A 153 -7.25 -7.98 19.70
CA GLY A 153 -7.07 -9.42 19.61
C GLY A 153 -8.37 -10.19 19.94
N PRO A 154 -8.52 -11.44 19.49
CA PRO A 154 -9.70 -12.25 19.79
C PRO A 154 -9.83 -12.42 21.32
N GLY A 155 -10.75 -11.68 21.94
CA GLY A 155 -10.97 -11.76 23.40
C GLY A 155 -11.63 -10.57 24.07
N THR A 156 -11.80 -9.43 23.42
CA THR A 156 -12.51 -8.28 24.03
C THR A 156 -13.90 -8.07 23.41
N GLN A 157 -14.80 -9.04 23.61
CA GLN A 157 -16.22 -8.74 23.55
C GLN A 157 -16.59 -8.01 24.85
N GLU A 158 -16.75 -6.70 24.77
CA GLU A 158 -17.44 -5.97 25.84
C GLU A 158 -18.87 -6.51 25.92
N HIS A 159 -19.19 -7.24 26.99
CA HIS A 159 -20.53 -7.46 27.41
C HIS A 159 -21.17 -6.10 27.69
N HIS A 160 -21.92 -5.59 26.73
CA HIS A 160 -22.90 -4.57 27.02
C HIS A 160 -23.98 -5.25 27.85
N ALA A 161 -23.82 -5.21 29.17
CA ALA A 161 -24.91 -5.48 30.09
C ALA A 161 -25.96 -4.39 29.88
N SER A 162 -27.04 -4.72 29.17
CA SER A 162 -28.30 -3.98 29.24
C SER A 162 -28.77 -4.02 30.67
N THR A 163 -28.68 -2.91 31.35
CA THR A 163 -29.47 -2.67 32.57
C THR A 163 -30.70 -1.89 32.12
N MET A 164 -31.82 -2.58 32.11
CA MET A 164 -33.14 -1.95 32.15
C MET A 164 -33.36 -1.30 33.50
#